data_0c3d8ac49acc9c3be1143d637008f592
#
_entry.id   0c3d8ac49acc9c3be1143d637008f592
#
_cell.length_a   1.000
_cell.length_b   1.000
_cell.length_c   1.000
_cell.angle_alpha   90.00
_cell.angle_beta   90.00
_cell.angle_gamma   90.00
#
_symmetry.space_group_name_H-M   'P 1'
#
loop_
_entity.id
_entity.type
_entity.pdbx_description
1 polymer ?
#
loop_
_entity_poly.entity_id
_entity_poly.type
_entity_poly.pdbx_seq_one_letter_code
_entity_poly.pdbx_strand_id
1 'polypeptide(L)'
;MLWLAIHLPALPLQVFTRGMQSPSPIAIVAPPPRVTILAATPAAEAAGVHCGQRSASALTLLPELQLKTRAPDREADALAEIATWAGRFSPRISLSPPDAVLLEISACLRLFGGAARIEQALRHGLAELGFDARSACAPTPLAARWF
;
A
#
# COMPACT_ATOMS: atom_id res chain seq x y z
N MET A 1 -23.48 10.99 -4.65
CA MET A 1 -22.01 10.92 -4.69
C MET A 1 -21.56 9.49 -4.48
N LEU A 2 -20.52 9.08 -5.18
CA LEU A 2 -19.92 7.79 -5.02
C LEU A 2 -18.43 7.98 -4.80
N TRP A 3 -17.92 7.47 -3.69
CA TRP A 3 -16.51 7.54 -3.34
C TRP A 3 -15.86 6.17 -3.48
N LEU A 4 -14.67 6.16 -4.05
CA LEU A 4 -13.81 4.98 -4.14
C LEU A 4 -12.63 5.18 -3.22
N ALA A 5 -12.44 4.26 -2.28
CA ALA A 5 -11.26 4.22 -1.44
C ALA A 5 -10.26 3.22 -2.00
N ILE A 6 -9.02 3.64 -2.12
CA ILE A 6 -7.88 2.78 -2.45
C ILE A 6 -7.06 2.63 -1.18
N HIS A 7 -6.99 1.43 -0.65
CA HIS A 7 -6.20 1.09 0.53
C HIS A 7 -4.94 0.34 0.12
N LEU A 8 -3.81 0.74 0.69
CA LEU A 8 -2.48 0.21 0.38
C LEU A 8 -1.89 -0.48 1.62
N PRO A 9 -2.29 -1.74 1.90
CA PRO A 9 -1.95 -2.39 3.17
C PRO A 9 -0.46 -2.68 3.33
N ALA A 10 0.26 -2.85 2.24
CA ALA A 10 1.69 -3.17 2.26
C ALA A 10 2.58 -1.98 1.93
N LEU A 11 2.06 -0.75 2.01
CA LEU A 11 2.82 0.45 1.64
C LEU A 11 4.15 0.58 2.37
N PRO A 12 4.26 0.36 3.69
CA PRO A 12 5.55 0.45 4.38
C PRO A 12 6.64 -0.44 3.81
N LEU A 13 6.27 -1.63 3.33
CA LEU A 13 7.19 -2.57 2.69
C LEU A 13 7.42 -2.23 1.23
N GLN A 14 6.37 -1.89 0.51
CA GLN A 14 6.42 -1.72 -0.94
C GLN A 14 7.21 -0.49 -1.38
N VAL A 15 7.35 0.54 -0.55
CA VAL A 15 8.23 1.67 -0.85
C VAL A 15 9.70 1.26 -0.94
N PHE A 16 10.08 0.09 -0.39
CA PHE A 16 11.43 -0.46 -0.52
C PHE A 16 11.53 -1.55 -1.58
N THR A 17 10.44 -2.26 -1.86
CA THR A 17 10.46 -3.43 -2.76
C THR A 17 10.00 -3.13 -4.19
N ARG A 18 9.35 -2.00 -4.41
CA ARG A 18 8.85 -1.66 -5.75
C ARG A 18 10.00 -1.60 -6.77
N GLY A 19 9.76 -2.15 -7.95
CA GLY A 19 10.76 -2.22 -9.00
C GLY A 19 11.74 -3.40 -8.88
N MET A 20 11.68 -4.16 -7.80
CA MET A 20 12.50 -5.37 -7.64
C MET A 20 11.81 -6.55 -8.31
N GLN A 21 12.54 -7.23 -9.21
CA GLN A 21 12.01 -8.41 -9.90
C GLN A 21 12.00 -9.63 -8.99
N SER A 22 13.02 -9.77 -8.16
CA SER A 22 13.16 -10.89 -7.24
C SER A 22 13.79 -10.35 -5.94
N PRO A 23 12.99 -9.78 -5.06
CA PRO A 23 13.53 -9.15 -3.87
C PRO A 23 14.17 -10.17 -2.94
N SER A 24 15.35 -9.82 -2.41
CA SER A 24 15.94 -10.51 -1.28
C SER A 24 15.00 -10.46 -0.09
N PRO A 25 15.10 -11.38 0.90
CA PRO A 25 14.28 -11.29 2.09
C PRO A 25 14.48 -9.95 2.80
N ILE A 26 13.41 -9.20 2.94
CA ILE A 26 13.41 -7.87 3.58
C ILE A 26 12.30 -7.83 4.63
N ALA A 27 12.57 -7.21 5.75
CA ALA A 27 11.56 -6.90 6.76
C ALA A 27 11.63 -5.42 7.12
N ILE A 28 10.47 -4.84 7.36
CA ILE A 28 10.34 -3.47 7.84
C ILE A 28 10.19 -3.53 9.35
N VAL A 29 10.96 -2.71 10.05
CA VAL A 29 10.96 -2.68 11.50
C VAL A 29 10.55 -1.31 12.04
N ALA A 30 10.01 -1.31 13.25
CA ALA A 30 9.72 -0.10 14.00
C ALA A 30 11.03 0.56 14.45
N PRO A 31 11.03 1.91 14.64
CA PRO A 31 12.21 2.58 15.17
C PRO A 31 12.46 2.19 16.63
N PRO A 32 13.73 2.36 17.12
CA PRO A 32 14.04 2.14 18.53
C PRO A 32 13.11 2.92 19.47
N PRO A 33 12.87 2.45 20.72
CA PRO A 33 13.58 1.34 21.38
C PRO A 33 13.04 -0.05 21.08
N ARG A 34 11.83 -0.17 20.54
CA ARG A 34 11.21 -1.48 20.28
C ARG A 34 11.32 -1.83 18.81
N VAL A 35 12.44 -2.42 18.42
CA VAL A 35 12.66 -2.82 17.03
C VAL A 35 11.98 -4.16 16.78
N THR A 36 10.73 -4.08 16.35
CA THR A 36 9.89 -5.24 16.01
C THR A 36 9.53 -5.24 14.55
N ILE A 37 9.26 -6.43 14.01
CA ILE A 37 8.85 -6.59 12.61
C ILE A 37 7.45 -6.02 12.42
N LEU A 38 7.31 -5.12 11.44
CA LEU A 38 6.03 -4.55 11.03
C LEU A 38 5.49 -5.21 9.77
N ALA A 39 6.37 -5.59 8.85
CA ALA A 39 6.02 -6.25 7.61
C ALA A 39 7.23 -7.02 7.08
N ALA A 40 6.99 -8.04 6.27
CA ALA A 40 8.06 -8.85 5.69
C ALA A 40 7.69 -9.33 4.29
N THR A 41 8.70 -9.54 3.45
CA THR A 41 8.49 -10.12 2.12
C THR A 41 8.04 -11.58 2.24
N PRO A 42 7.37 -12.14 1.21
CA PRO A 42 6.97 -13.54 1.22
C PRO A 42 8.12 -14.51 1.48
N ALA A 43 9.31 -14.21 0.96
CA ALA A 43 10.50 -15.03 1.21
C ALA A 43 10.89 -15.04 2.67
N ALA A 44 10.80 -13.90 3.35
CA ALA A 44 11.07 -13.80 4.79
C ALA A 44 9.97 -14.50 5.60
N GLU A 45 8.71 -14.33 5.23
CA GLU A 45 7.59 -15.01 5.89
C GLU A 45 7.71 -16.52 5.79
N ALA A 46 8.14 -17.04 4.64
CA ALA A 46 8.38 -18.47 4.44
C ALA A 46 9.43 -19.03 5.38
N ALA A 47 10.39 -18.20 5.81
CA ALA A 47 11.43 -18.58 6.78
C ALA A 47 10.97 -18.43 8.24
N GLY A 48 9.74 -17.96 8.49
CA GLY A 48 9.20 -17.80 9.84
C GLY A 48 9.22 -16.38 10.38
N VAL A 49 9.60 -15.40 9.58
CA VAL A 49 9.59 -13.99 9.98
C VAL A 49 8.16 -13.46 9.92
N HIS A 50 7.67 -12.84 10.98
CA HIS A 50 6.30 -12.35 11.05
C HIS A 50 6.18 -11.05 11.84
N CYS A 51 5.07 -10.35 11.65
CA CYS A 51 4.75 -9.11 12.34
C CYS A 51 4.72 -9.32 13.87
N GLY A 52 5.25 -8.37 14.62
CA GLY A 52 5.31 -8.41 16.07
C GLY A 52 6.54 -9.10 16.65
N GLN A 53 7.29 -9.83 15.84
CA GLN A 53 8.51 -10.51 16.23
C GLN A 53 9.63 -9.49 16.48
N ARG A 54 10.52 -9.77 17.42
CA ARG A 54 11.71 -8.94 17.63
C ARG A 54 12.69 -9.13 16.46
N SER A 55 13.35 -8.04 16.06
CA SER A 55 14.31 -8.09 14.96
C SER A 55 15.44 -9.11 15.20
N ALA A 56 15.92 -9.21 16.44
CA ALA A 56 16.96 -10.19 16.79
C ALA A 56 16.49 -11.62 16.57
N SER A 57 15.25 -11.94 16.92
CA SER A 57 14.67 -13.27 16.68
C SER A 57 14.52 -13.57 15.18
N ALA A 58 14.11 -12.57 14.40
CA ALA A 58 14.00 -12.72 12.95
C ALA A 58 15.36 -13.00 12.30
N LEU A 59 16.40 -12.30 12.73
CA LEU A 59 17.76 -12.51 12.23
C LEU A 59 18.31 -13.88 12.62
N THR A 60 17.89 -14.44 13.74
CA THR A 60 18.25 -15.81 14.12
C THR A 60 17.64 -16.83 13.18
N LEU A 61 16.37 -16.60 12.76
CA LEU A 61 15.69 -17.47 11.80
C LEU A 61 16.26 -17.34 10.38
N LEU A 62 16.65 -16.13 10.00
CA LEU A 62 17.08 -15.83 8.65
C LEU A 62 18.23 -14.81 8.70
N PRO A 63 19.49 -15.28 8.82
CA PRO A 63 20.63 -14.37 8.97
C PRO A 63 20.85 -13.40 7.81
N GLU A 64 20.41 -13.78 6.60
CA GLU A 64 20.50 -12.95 5.39
C GLU A 64 19.40 -11.89 5.28
N LEU A 65 18.48 -11.84 6.24
CA LEU A 65 17.38 -10.89 6.23
C LEU A 65 17.90 -9.45 6.27
N GLN A 66 17.40 -8.63 5.35
CA GLN A 66 17.66 -7.20 5.34
C GLN A 66 16.61 -6.51 6.17
N LEU A 67 17.02 -5.75 7.17
CA LEU A 67 16.11 -4.94 8.00
C LEU A 67 16.14 -3.51 7.52
N LYS A 68 14.93 -2.95 7.26
CA LYS A 68 14.76 -1.56 6.89
C LYS A 68 13.83 -0.90 7.91
N THR A 69 14.24 0.21 8.48
CA THR A 69 13.37 1.00 9.35
C THR A 69 12.25 1.61 8.52
N ARG A 70 11.04 1.58 9.05
CA ARG A 70 9.89 2.20 8.40
C ARG A 70 10.22 3.66 8.03
N ALA A 71 9.83 4.06 6.83
CA ALA A 71 10.12 5.39 6.29
C ALA A 71 8.81 6.15 5.99
N PRO A 72 8.20 6.82 6.99
CA PRO A 72 6.94 7.55 6.78
C PRO A 72 6.99 8.59 5.67
N ASP A 73 8.15 9.24 5.49
CA ASP A 73 8.32 10.23 4.41
C ASP A 73 8.22 9.60 3.03
N ARG A 74 8.82 8.42 2.85
CA ARG A 74 8.70 7.66 1.60
C ARG A 74 7.27 7.19 1.36
N GLU A 75 6.57 6.80 2.41
CA GLU A 75 5.18 6.39 2.34
C GLU A 75 4.30 7.58 1.92
N ALA A 76 4.52 8.74 2.50
CA ALA A 76 3.80 9.97 2.14
C ALA A 76 4.06 10.37 0.69
N ASP A 77 5.30 10.31 0.24
CA ASP A 77 5.68 10.62 -1.14
C ASP A 77 5.03 9.64 -2.12
N ALA A 78 5.03 8.36 -1.80
CA ALA A 78 4.38 7.33 -2.62
C ALA A 78 2.87 7.55 -2.69
N LEU A 79 2.24 7.91 -1.57
CA LEU A 79 0.82 8.19 -1.52
C LEU A 79 0.46 9.39 -2.40
N ALA A 80 1.27 10.46 -2.37
CA ALA A 80 1.10 11.62 -3.23
C ALA A 80 1.30 11.27 -4.71
N GLU A 81 2.26 10.44 -5.03
CA GLU A 81 2.50 9.93 -6.40
C GLU A 81 1.28 9.15 -6.90
N ILE A 82 0.74 8.27 -6.06
CA ILE A 82 -0.45 7.48 -6.39
C ILE A 82 -1.66 8.40 -6.62
N ALA A 83 -1.84 9.41 -5.77
CA ALA A 83 -2.92 10.37 -5.93
C ALA A 83 -2.80 11.14 -7.26
N THR A 84 -1.61 11.56 -7.62
CA THR A 84 -1.34 12.23 -8.90
C THR A 84 -1.68 11.33 -10.08
N TRP A 85 -1.25 10.07 -10.02
CA TRP A 85 -1.56 9.09 -11.05
C TRP A 85 -3.06 8.82 -11.13
N ALA A 86 -3.75 8.73 -9.98
CA ALA A 86 -5.19 8.49 -9.92
C ALA A 86 -6.01 9.66 -10.48
N GLY A 87 -5.41 10.83 -10.62
CA GLY A 87 -6.03 12.01 -11.24
C GLY A 87 -6.56 11.78 -12.64
N ARG A 88 -6.08 10.76 -13.34
CA ARG A 88 -6.62 10.37 -14.65
C ARG A 88 -8.04 9.81 -14.58
N PHE A 89 -8.48 9.37 -13.40
CA PHE A 89 -9.80 8.76 -13.19
C PHE A 89 -10.80 9.72 -12.55
N SER A 90 -10.34 10.71 -11.80
CA SER A 90 -11.21 11.67 -11.13
C SER A 90 -10.49 12.99 -10.87
N PRO A 91 -11.18 14.15 -11.02
CA PRO A 91 -10.62 15.44 -10.63
C PRO A 91 -10.71 15.68 -9.12
N ARG A 92 -11.46 14.84 -8.39
CA ARG A 92 -11.68 15.00 -6.94
C ARG A 92 -11.00 13.87 -6.19
N ILE A 93 -9.82 14.19 -5.65
CA ILE A 93 -8.99 13.23 -4.93
C ILE A 93 -8.64 13.79 -3.56
N SER A 94 -8.70 12.95 -2.55
CA SER A 94 -8.30 13.28 -1.19
C SER A 94 -7.35 12.21 -0.68
N LEU A 95 -6.30 12.63 0.00
CA LEU A 95 -5.43 11.71 0.71
C LEU A 95 -6.04 11.36 2.05
N SER A 96 -5.96 10.08 2.41
CA SER A 96 -6.33 9.59 3.73
C SER A 96 -5.11 8.88 4.33
N PRO A 97 -4.17 9.65 4.91
CA PRO A 97 -2.98 9.06 5.48
C PRO A 97 -3.33 8.03 6.56
N PRO A 98 -2.46 7.07 6.81
CA PRO A 98 -1.14 6.89 6.20
C PRO A 98 -1.16 6.08 4.90
N ASP A 99 -2.26 5.45 4.53
CA ASP A 99 -2.27 4.33 3.60
C ASP A 99 -3.44 4.29 2.62
N ALA A 100 -4.17 5.39 2.45
CA ALA A 100 -5.33 5.38 1.57
C ALA A 100 -5.45 6.66 0.74
N VAL A 101 -6.08 6.52 -0.42
CA VAL A 101 -6.46 7.61 -1.32
C VAL A 101 -7.95 7.47 -1.60
N LEU A 102 -8.66 8.59 -1.60
CA LEU A 102 -10.09 8.64 -1.85
C LEU A 102 -10.37 9.39 -3.14
N LEU A 103 -11.21 8.82 -3.99
CA LEU A 103 -11.65 9.44 -5.25
C LEU A 103 -13.17 9.57 -5.26
N GLU A 104 -13.68 10.73 -5.64
CA GLU A 104 -15.09 10.90 -5.93
C GLU A 104 -15.28 10.59 -7.42
N ILE A 105 -16.02 9.51 -7.74
CA ILE A 105 -16.08 8.95 -9.10
C ILE A 105 -17.44 9.05 -9.78
N SER A 106 -18.44 9.66 -9.14
CA SER A 106 -19.80 9.67 -9.71
C SER A 106 -19.87 10.33 -11.09
N ALA A 107 -19.09 11.37 -11.35
CA ALA A 107 -19.04 12.04 -12.65
C ALA A 107 -18.27 11.26 -13.72
N CYS A 108 -17.52 10.23 -13.31
CA CYS A 108 -16.60 9.49 -14.19
C CYS A 108 -17.13 8.12 -14.59
N LEU A 109 -18.25 7.69 -14.04
CA LEU A 109 -18.80 6.34 -14.25
C LEU A 109 -19.09 6.04 -15.72
N ARG A 110 -19.71 7.00 -16.42
CA ARG A 110 -20.04 6.81 -17.84
C ARG A 110 -18.80 6.72 -18.72
N LEU A 111 -17.80 7.55 -18.42
CA LEU A 111 -16.58 7.62 -19.22
C LEU A 111 -15.80 6.31 -19.16
N PHE A 112 -15.76 5.66 -18.00
CA PHE A 112 -14.97 4.45 -17.78
C PHE A 112 -15.80 3.16 -17.83
N GLY A 113 -17.11 3.25 -17.97
CA GLY A 113 -17.98 2.07 -18.09
C GLY A 113 -18.38 1.47 -16.75
N GLY A 114 -18.40 2.24 -15.68
CA GLY A 114 -18.86 1.83 -14.35
C GLY A 114 -17.78 1.74 -13.30
N ALA A 115 -18.20 1.66 -12.04
CA ALA A 115 -17.30 1.63 -10.88
C ALA A 115 -16.34 0.41 -10.90
N ALA A 116 -16.85 -0.76 -11.29
CA ALA A 116 -16.03 -1.97 -11.33
C ALA A 116 -14.86 -1.85 -12.31
N ARG A 117 -15.07 -1.19 -13.45
CA ARG A 117 -14.00 -0.95 -14.42
C ARG A 117 -12.97 0.05 -13.92
N ILE A 118 -13.41 1.08 -13.21
CA ILE A 118 -12.50 2.04 -12.59
C ILE A 118 -11.65 1.33 -11.52
N GLU A 119 -12.27 0.53 -10.66
CA GLU A 119 -11.54 -0.24 -9.64
C GLU A 119 -10.52 -1.19 -10.26
N GLN A 120 -10.90 -1.90 -11.30
CA GLN A 120 -10.00 -2.84 -11.98
C GLN A 120 -8.82 -2.12 -12.61
N ALA A 121 -9.06 -1.01 -13.30
CA ALA A 121 -8.01 -0.21 -13.93
C ALA A 121 -7.05 0.38 -12.89
N LEU A 122 -7.59 0.85 -11.76
CA LEU A 122 -6.78 1.38 -10.66
C LEU A 122 -5.89 0.30 -10.06
N ARG A 123 -6.44 -0.86 -9.73
CA ARG A 123 -5.66 -1.95 -9.15
C ARG A 123 -4.60 -2.47 -10.10
N HIS A 124 -4.95 -2.61 -11.38
CA HIS A 124 -4.01 -3.05 -12.39
C HIS A 124 -2.84 -2.08 -12.56
N GLY A 125 -3.14 -0.79 -12.68
CA GLY A 125 -2.11 0.24 -12.82
C GLY A 125 -1.24 0.37 -11.58
N LEU A 126 -1.81 0.24 -10.38
CA LEU A 126 -1.05 0.26 -9.13
C LEU A 126 -0.12 -0.96 -9.02
N ALA A 127 -0.58 -2.13 -9.45
CA ALA A 127 0.26 -3.32 -9.48
C ALA A 127 1.47 -3.13 -10.41
N GLU A 128 1.29 -2.48 -11.54
CA GLU A 128 2.41 -2.13 -12.45
C GLU A 128 3.40 -1.16 -11.80
N LEU A 129 2.91 -0.28 -10.93
CA LEU A 129 3.76 0.64 -10.17
C LEU A 129 4.43 -0.02 -8.96
N GLY A 130 4.08 -1.27 -8.66
CA GLY A 130 4.66 -2.03 -7.55
C GLY A 130 3.87 -1.96 -6.26
N PHE A 131 2.59 -1.60 -6.31
CA PHE A 131 1.73 -1.49 -5.13
C PHE A 131 0.54 -2.45 -5.20
N ASP A 132 0.33 -3.19 -4.12
CA ASP A 132 -0.89 -3.94 -3.91
C ASP A 132 -1.96 -3.01 -3.34
N ALA A 133 -3.14 -3.05 -3.90
CA ALA A 133 -4.23 -2.18 -3.47
C ALA A 133 -5.51 -2.96 -3.26
N ARG A 134 -6.29 -2.53 -2.27
CA ARG A 134 -7.67 -2.94 -2.06
C ARG A 134 -8.56 -1.74 -2.32
N SER A 135 -9.73 -1.98 -2.88
CA SER A 135 -10.65 -0.90 -3.19
C SER A 135 -12.06 -1.20 -2.69
N ALA A 136 -12.78 -0.14 -2.34
CA ALA A 136 -14.17 -0.21 -1.95
C ALA A 136 -14.89 1.06 -2.35
N CYS A 137 -16.17 0.94 -2.71
CA CYS A 137 -17.01 2.08 -3.06
C CYS A 137 -18.09 2.27 -2.01
N ALA A 138 -18.41 3.51 -1.70
CA ALA A 138 -19.49 3.87 -0.79
C ALA A 138 -20.00 5.29 -1.07
N PRO A 139 -21.22 5.63 -0.60
CA PRO A 139 -21.77 6.97 -0.80
C PRO A 139 -21.02 8.10 -0.11
N THR A 140 -20.24 7.78 0.93
CA THR A 140 -19.45 8.77 1.68
C THR A 140 -17.99 8.35 1.73
N PRO A 141 -17.05 9.33 1.87
CA PRO A 141 -15.63 9.02 1.99
C PRO A 141 -15.32 8.12 3.20
N LEU A 142 -15.96 8.39 4.33
CA LEU A 142 -15.73 7.62 5.55
C LEU A 142 -16.18 6.16 5.39
N ALA A 143 -17.35 5.94 4.81
CA ALA A 143 -17.85 4.59 4.55
C ALA A 143 -16.94 3.83 3.58
N ALA A 144 -16.47 4.49 2.50
CA ALA A 144 -15.55 3.89 1.54
C ALA A 144 -14.24 3.49 2.21
N ARG A 145 -13.72 4.33 3.12
CA ARG A 145 -12.48 4.08 3.85
C ARG A 145 -12.55 2.85 4.75
N TRP A 146 -13.74 2.53 5.27
CA TRP A 146 -13.93 1.42 6.21
C TRP A 146 -14.24 0.08 5.55
N PHE A 147 -14.62 0.08 4.29
CA PHE A 147 -14.84 -1.14 3.53
C PHE A 147 -13.61 -1.58 2.77
#